data_a1f7bfa6c62cdd88c8251cd4053c2ca2
#
_entry.id   a1f7bfa6c62cdd88c8251cd4053c2ca2
#
_cell.length_a   1.000
_cell.length_b   1.000
_cell.length_c   1.000
_cell.angle_alpha   90.00
_cell.angle_beta   90.00
_cell.angle_gamma   90.00
#
_symmetry.space_group_name_H-M   'P 1'
#
loop_
_entity.id
_entity.type
_entity.pdbx_description
1 polymer ?
#
loop_
_entity_poly.entity_id
_entity_poly.type
_entity_poly.pdbx_seq_one_letter_code
_entity_poly.pdbx_strand_id
1 'polypeptide(L)'
;MEKADFIKRLVALRVSKGASARDMSLSLGQSAGYINNIENGVNYLSMTVFFYVCDYLGISPKEFFDTETLNPSKANELLSEAKGLSSEQLDHLIAIAKGLKK
;
A
#
# COMPACT_ATOMS: atom_id res chain seq x y z
N MET A 1 -2.55 10.39 7.22
CA MET A 1 -1.19 10.06 6.69
C MET A 1 -0.44 11.35 6.36
N GLU A 2 0.73 11.49 6.91
CA GLU A 2 1.59 12.62 6.63
C GLU A 2 2.57 12.28 5.50
N LYS A 3 3.26 13.30 4.96
CA LYS A 3 4.26 13.12 3.90
C LYS A 3 5.33 12.09 4.30
N ALA A 4 5.82 12.16 5.54
CA ALA A 4 6.83 11.23 6.03
C ALA A 4 6.33 9.79 6.04
N ASP A 5 5.06 9.56 6.34
CA ASP A 5 4.45 8.23 6.33
C ASP A 5 4.36 7.68 4.90
N PHE A 6 4.00 8.53 3.95
CA PHE A 6 3.96 8.17 2.53
C PHE A 6 5.35 7.74 2.04
N ILE A 7 6.36 8.53 2.35
CA ILE A 7 7.75 8.25 1.96
C ILE A 7 8.20 6.91 2.55
N LYS A 8 7.95 6.70 3.82
CA LYS A 8 8.31 5.47 4.52
C LYS A 8 7.63 4.25 3.89
N ARG A 9 6.35 4.38 3.51
CA ARG A 9 5.62 3.32 2.83
C ARG A 9 6.21 3.02 1.46
N LEU A 10 6.53 4.06 0.69
CA LEU A 10 7.14 3.92 -0.64
C LEU A 10 8.48 3.18 -0.54
N VAL A 11 9.33 3.58 0.38
CA VAL A 11 10.64 2.94 0.60
C VAL A 11 10.45 1.46 0.95
N ALA A 12 9.55 1.16 1.88
CA ALA A 12 9.29 -0.22 2.32
C ALA A 12 8.82 -1.10 1.15
N LEU A 13 7.90 -0.61 0.33
CA LEU A 13 7.39 -1.36 -0.82
C LEU A 13 8.46 -1.56 -1.88
N ARG A 14 9.26 -0.54 -2.16
CA ARG A 14 10.37 -0.62 -3.12
C ARG A 14 11.41 -1.66 -2.67
N VAL A 15 11.81 -1.58 -1.42
CA VAL A 15 12.80 -2.51 -0.84
C VAL A 15 12.26 -3.95 -0.86
N SER A 16 10.98 -4.14 -0.52
CA SER A 16 10.34 -5.46 -0.57
C SER A 16 10.35 -6.06 -1.97
N LYS A 17 10.25 -5.21 -3.00
CA LYS A 17 10.33 -5.67 -4.39
C LYS A 17 11.77 -6.00 -4.80
N GLY A 18 12.76 -5.56 -4.05
CA GLY A 18 14.17 -5.72 -4.39
C GLY A 18 14.67 -4.73 -5.43
N ALA A 19 13.96 -3.63 -5.63
CA ALA A 19 14.30 -2.62 -6.63
C ALA A 19 15.11 -1.48 -6.01
N SER A 20 16.14 -1.01 -6.73
CA SER A 20 16.83 0.21 -6.35
C SER A 20 15.99 1.43 -6.71
N ALA A 21 16.22 2.55 -6.03
CA ALA A 21 15.56 3.82 -6.38
C ALA A 21 15.84 4.22 -7.83
N ARG A 22 17.06 3.98 -8.28
CA ARG A 22 17.46 4.26 -9.66
C ARG A 22 16.69 3.42 -10.66
N ASP A 23 16.63 2.10 -10.46
CA ASP A 23 15.93 1.18 -11.36
C ASP A 23 14.44 1.51 -11.44
N MET A 24 13.82 1.79 -10.30
CA MET A 24 12.43 2.20 -10.24
C MET A 24 12.21 3.49 -11.01
N SER A 25 13.08 4.49 -10.82
CA SER A 25 13.00 5.79 -11.53
C SER A 25 13.01 5.59 -13.05
N LEU A 26 13.97 4.81 -13.54
CA LEU A 26 14.11 4.56 -14.97
C LEU A 26 12.92 3.77 -15.51
N SER A 27 12.41 2.80 -14.76
CA SER A 27 11.22 2.02 -15.15
C SER A 27 9.96 2.87 -15.25
N LEU A 28 9.89 3.96 -14.48
CA LEU A 28 8.79 4.91 -14.53
C LEU A 28 8.94 5.95 -15.66
N GLY A 29 10.01 5.86 -16.46
CA GLY A 29 10.29 6.82 -17.51
C GLY A 29 10.82 8.15 -16.99
N GLN A 30 11.37 8.17 -15.78
CA GLN A 30 11.89 9.37 -15.13
C GLN A 30 13.43 9.38 -15.14
N SER A 31 14.02 10.49 -14.70
CA SER A 31 15.47 10.56 -14.51
C SER A 31 15.93 9.64 -13.38
N ALA A 32 17.19 9.24 -13.40
CA ALA A 32 17.74 8.27 -12.45
C ALA A 32 17.59 8.65 -10.97
N GLY A 33 17.54 9.95 -10.67
CA GLY A 33 17.41 10.44 -9.29
C GLY A 33 15.99 10.73 -8.84
N TYR A 34 14.99 10.44 -9.68
CA TYR A 34 13.61 10.85 -9.42
C TYR A 34 13.04 10.29 -8.11
N ILE A 35 13.09 8.98 -7.94
CA ILE A 35 12.56 8.32 -6.73
C ILE A 35 13.38 8.71 -5.50
N ASN A 36 14.71 8.80 -5.63
CA ASN A 36 15.54 9.24 -4.52
C ASN A 36 15.15 10.64 -4.04
N ASN A 37 14.84 11.57 -4.94
CA ASN A 37 14.36 12.89 -4.58
C ASN A 37 13.01 12.85 -3.86
N ILE A 38 12.10 11.99 -4.29
CA ILE A 38 10.81 11.78 -3.61
C ILE A 38 11.05 11.24 -2.20
N GLU A 39 11.89 10.22 -2.06
CA GLU A 39 12.20 9.58 -0.77
C GLU A 39 12.92 10.51 0.19
N ASN A 40 13.67 11.47 -0.33
CA ASN A 40 14.34 12.50 0.48
C ASN A 40 13.45 13.71 0.77
N GLY A 41 12.21 13.69 0.35
CA GLY A 41 11.25 14.74 0.62
C GLY A 41 11.41 16.01 -0.22
N VAL A 42 12.19 15.96 -1.30
CA VAL A 42 12.42 17.11 -2.18
C VAL A 42 11.18 17.42 -3.01
N ASN A 43 10.53 16.39 -3.55
CA ASN A 43 9.36 16.53 -4.41
C ASN A 43 8.24 15.60 -3.97
N TYR A 44 7.02 15.87 -4.45
CA TYR A 44 5.89 14.96 -4.34
C TYR A 44 5.69 14.21 -5.65
N LEU A 45 5.07 13.04 -5.57
CA LEU A 45 4.56 12.35 -6.76
C LEU A 45 3.31 13.07 -7.28
N SER A 46 3.19 13.20 -8.60
CA SER A 46 1.89 13.52 -9.20
C SER A 46 0.98 12.29 -9.10
N MET A 47 -0.34 12.51 -9.19
CA MET A 47 -1.28 11.37 -9.18
C MET A 47 -1.04 10.42 -10.35
N THR A 48 -0.72 10.94 -11.53
CA THR A 48 -0.42 10.11 -12.69
C THR A 48 0.76 9.20 -12.42
N VAL A 49 1.85 9.75 -11.89
CA VAL A 49 3.04 8.95 -11.58
C VAL A 49 2.77 8.00 -10.42
N PHE A 50 1.95 8.40 -9.45
CA PHE A 50 1.56 7.50 -8.36
C PHE A 50 0.88 6.22 -8.89
N PHE A 51 0.00 6.34 -9.87
CA PHE A 51 -0.62 5.17 -10.48
C PHE A 51 0.41 4.28 -11.18
N TYR A 52 1.39 4.87 -11.85
CA TYR A 52 2.49 4.11 -12.45
C TYR A 52 3.36 3.42 -11.38
N VAL A 53 3.56 4.07 -10.24
CA VAL A 53 4.27 3.48 -9.10
C VAL A 53 3.53 2.22 -8.61
N CYS A 54 2.21 2.31 -8.44
CA CYS A 54 1.39 1.16 -8.04
C CYS A 54 1.50 0.02 -9.07
N ASP A 55 1.42 0.33 -10.35
CA ASP A 55 1.55 -0.66 -11.42
C ASP A 55 2.93 -1.33 -11.37
N TYR A 56 3.98 -0.53 -11.21
CA TYR A 56 5.35 -1.04 -11.09
C TYR A 56 5.51 -1.97 -9.90
N LEU A 57 4.92 -1.62 -8.76
CA LEU A 57 4.97 -2.41 -7.54
C LEU A 57 4.01 -3.62 -7.57
N GLY A 58 3.11 -3.68 -8.55
CA GLY A 58 2.13 -4.77 -8.66
C GLY A 58 1.05 -4.73 -7.59
N ILE A 59 0.69 -3.55 -7.12
CA ILE A 59 -0.32 -3.36 -6.08
C ILE A 59 -1.35 -2.33 -6.52
N SER A 60 -2.52 -2.34 -5.86
CA SER A 60 -3.52 -1.29 -6.04
C SER A 60 -3.19 -0.07 -5.18
N PRO A 61 -3.75 1.11 -5.51
CA PRO A 61 -3.64 2.27 -4.63
C PRO A 61 -4.13 1.99 -3.20
N LYS A 62 -5.18 1.21 -3.05
CA LYS A 62 -5.70 0.79 -1.75
C LYS A 62 -4.63 0.02 -0.96
N GLU A 63 -3.99 -0.95 -1.61
CA GLU A 63 -2.93 -1.74 -0.99
C GLU A 63 -1.71 -0.90 -0.64
N PHE A 64 -1.40 0.11 -1.45
CA PHE A 64 -0.31 1.04 -1.14
C PHE A 64 -0.52 1.70 0.23
N PHE A 65 -1.75 2.11 0.53
CA PHE A 65 -2.06 2.82 1.79
C PHE A 65 -2.41 1.89 2.95
N ASP A 66 -2.52 0.59 2.71
CA ASP A 66 -2.80 -0.39 3.77
C ASP A 66 -1.51 -0.79 4.45
N THR A 67 -1.18 -0.12 5.55
CA THR A 67 0.03 -0.37 6.32
C THR A 67 -0.20 -1.27 7.53
N GLU A 68 -1.44 -1.69 7.77
CA GLU A 68 -1.83 -2.40 8.98
C GLU A 68 -2.15 -3.88 8.75
N THR A 69 -2.40 -4.27 7.51
CA THR A 69 -2.77 -5.65 7.20
C THR A 69 -1.53 -6.55 7.19
N LEU A 70 -1.43 -7.43 8.16
CA LEU A 70 -0.31 -8.37 8.29
C LEU A 70 -0.41 -9.54 7.32
N ASN A 71 -1.63 -9.88 6.90
CA ASN A 71 -1.89 -11.00 6.01
C ASN A 71 -2.93 -10.61 4.97
N PRO A 72 -2.52 -9.87 3.91
CA PRO A 72 -3.45 -9.30 2.94
C PRO A 72 -4.34 -10.33 2.23
N SER A 73 -3.79 -11.48 1.84
CA SER A 73 -4.56 -12.53 1.15
C SER A 73 -5.70 -13.06 2.00
N LYS A 74 -5.42 -13.36 3.27
CA LYS A 74 -6.43 -13.86 4.20
C LYS A 74 -7.44 -12.79 4.57
N ALA A 75 -7.00 -11.54 4.75
CA ALA A 75 -7.90 -10.42 5.03
C ALA A 75 -8.85 -10.18 3.86
N ASN A 76 -8.35 -10.24 2.62
CA ASN A 76 -9.16 -10.08 1.42
C ASN A 76 -10.17 -11.21 1.26
N GLU A 77 -9.78 -12.44 1.54
CA GLU A 77 -10.67 -13.60 1.53
C GLU A 77 -11.81 -13.42 2.53
N LEU A 78 -11.48 -13.02 3.76
CA LEU A 78 -12.47 -12.73 4.79
C LEU A 78 -13.43 -11.64 4.37
N LEU A 79 -12.92 -10.54 3.79
CA LEU A 79 -13.74 -9.45 3.30
C LEU A 79 -14.70 -9.90 2.20
N SER A 80 -14.23 -10.74 1.28
CA SER A 80 -15.06 -11.30 0.21
C SER A 80 -16.21 -12.14 0.76
N GLU A 81 -15.91 -12.99 1.74
CA GLU A 81 -16.93 -13.81 2.40
C GLU A 81 -17.91 -12.98 3.21
N ALA A 82 -17.46 -11.82 3.76
CA ALA A 82 -18.33 -10.93 4.53
C ALA A 82 -19.30 -10.15 3.66
N LYS A 83 -19.02 -10.00 2.36
CA LYS A 83 -19.95 -9.32 1.44
C LYS A 83 -21.25 -10.08 1.33
N GLY A 84 -22.36 -9.37 1.44
CA GLY A 84 -23.69 -10.00 1.38
C GLY A 84 -24.25 -10.43 2.73
N LEU A 85 -23.48 -10.35 3.80
CA LEU A 85 -23.99 -10.59 5.15
C LEU A 85 -24.83 -9.42 5.62
N SER A 86 -25.82 -9.69 6.48
CA SER A 86 -26.62 -8.64 7.10
C SER A 86 -25.80 -7.82 8.08
N SER A 87 -26.30 -6.62 8.41
CA SER A 87 -25.66 -5.76 9.41
C SER A 87 -25.48 -6.47 10.75
N GLU A 88 -26.50 -7.23 11.18
CA GLU A 88 -26.45 -8.00 12.42
C GLU A 88 -25.37 -9.08 12.38
N GLN A 89 -25.28 -9.82 11.27
CA GLN A 89 -24.26 -10.86 11.09
C GLN A 89 -22.85 -10.25 11.08
N LEU A 90 -22.66 -9.11 10.44
CA LEU A 90 -21.40 -8.39 10.45
C LEU A 90 -21.02 -7.94 11.86
N ASP A 91 -21.98 -7.46 12.65
CA ASP A 91 -21.74 -7.07 14.05
C ASP A 91 -21.23 -8.24 14.88
N HIS A 92 -21.77 -9.45 14.66
CA HIS A 92 -21.30 -10.66 15.33
C HIS A 92 -19.85 -10.98 14.96
N LEU A 93 -19.50 -10.90 13.68
CA LEU A 93 -18.11 -11.12 13.24
C LEU A 93 -17.16 -10.09 13.80
N ILE A 94 -17.58 -8.83 13.85
CA ILE A 94 -16.79 -7.74 14.43
C ILE A 94 -16.50 -8.04 15.91
N ALA A 95 -17.51 -8.47 16.65
CA ALA A 95 -17.36 -8.82 18.07
C ALA A 95 -16.34 -9.96 18.26
N ILE A 96 -16.42 -11.01 17.42
CA ILE A 96 -15.48 -12.12 17.46
C ILE A 96 -14.06 -11.61 17.16
N ALA A 97 -13.89 -10.82 16.11
CA ALA A 97 -12.59 -10.28 15.73
C ALA A 97 -11.96 -9.45 16.85
N LYS A 98 -12.76 -8.61 17.52
CA LYS A 98 -12.30 -7.82 18.67
C LYS A 98 -11.86 -8.70 19.83
N GLY A 99 -12.58 -9.81 20.07
CA GLY A 99 -12.23 -10.75 21.13
C GLY A 99 -10.91 -11.46 20.89
N LEU A 100 -10.53 -11.68 19.63
CA LEU A 100 -9.29 -12.37 19.25
C LEU A 100 -8.04 -11.51 19.44
N LYS A 101 -8.19 -10.20 19.55
CA LYS A 101 -7.06 -9.26 19.68
C LYS A 101 -6.58 -9.05 21.09
N LYS A 102 -7.04 -9.82 22.03
CA LYS A 102 -6.63 -9.69 23.43
C LYS A 102 -5.19 -10.14 23.66
#